data_4b8ce3f18f162a762bcca3d08c4d0a2a
#
_entry.id   4b8ce3f18f162a762bcca3d08c4d0a2a
#
_cell.length_a   1.000
_cell.length_b   1.000
_cell.length_c   1.000
_cell.angle_alpha   90.00
_cell.angle_beta   90.00
_cell.angle_gamma   90.00
#
_symmetry.space_group_name_H-M   'P 1'
#
loop_
_entity.id
_entity.type
_entity.pdbx_description
1 polymer ?
#
loop_
_entity_poly.entity_id
_entity_poly.type
_entity_poly.pdbx_seq_one_letter_code
_entity_poly.pdbx_strand_id
1 'polypeptide(L)'
;MSKRRKSKNKKLGLILFAEILVFVGLLAGYGWYYLNHSLDLMAQDTTDKDEIDVSDAVTETMKEKYQTIALFGLDARDNSDMTKEGTAHSDAVIIACINNDTKEVKLASVYRDCFLEMARTTPSTQKYTHAYFLGGPTCAVETLNKNLDLNIKDYVSVNFEALAKAIDALGGVTINVKEKELNNLNHNLEEQVEVTGIASDGVWSAGEQTLNGTQATAYARIRKVGNGDFERTQRQRAVISAMVKKAKESDLSTLNDVIQEVFPMIATNMTKAQIISLATDIFDYELSDNIGFPLANETPTLGSKGSVVVPANLVSNVKNLHEFLYPDDTEYQPSSEVERISNEITNETGIGDEFTDDKKTEEPTSTNSSDN
;
A
#
# COMPACT_ATOMS: atom_id res chain seq x y z
N MET A 1 -46.68 1.97 -53.71
CA MET A 1 -45.77 0.91 -53.17
C MET A 1 -44.68 1.39 -52.21
N SER A 2 -44.41 2.68 -52.06
CA SER A 2 -43.30 3.23 -51.27
C SER A 2 -43.48 3.24 -49.71
N LYS A 3 -44.69 3.41 -49.19
CA LYS A 3 -44.98 3.50 -47.75
C LYS A 3 -44.81 2.17 -46.96
N ARG A 4 -45.01 1.02 -47.59
CA ARG A 4 -44.90 -0.29 -46.92
C ARG A 4 -43.45 -0.75 -46.72
N ARG A 5 -42.49 -0.30 -47.54
CA ARG A 5 -41.05 -0.59 -47.42
C ARG A 5 -40.38 0.21 -46.27
N LYS A 6 -40.76 1.48 -46.07
CA LYS A 6 -40.25 2.32 -44.98
C LYS A 6 -40.65 1.82 -43.56
N SER A 7 -41.84 1.20 -43.44
CA SER A 7 -42.32 0.64 -42.16
C SER A 7 -41.61 -0.65 -41.77
N LYS A 8 -41.24 -1.52 -42.74
CA LYS A 8 -40.48 -2.74 -42.47
C LYS A 8 -39.05 -2.45 -42.00
N ASN A 9 -38.38 -1.45 -42.60
CA ASN A 9 -37.00 -1.07 -42.21
C ASN A 9 -36.94 -0.43 -40.83
N LYS A 10 -37.97 0.34 -40.42
CA LYS A 10 -38.06 0.89 -39.05
C LYS A 10 -38.26 -0.20 -38.01
N LYS A 11 -39.08 -1.23 -38.29
CA LYS A 11 -39.26 -2.37 -37.37
C LYS A 11 -38.02 -3.23 -37.28
N LEU A 12 -37.31 -3.46 -38.40
CA LEU A 12 -36.06 -4.20 -38.42
C LEU A 12 -34.96 -3.47 -37.64
N GLY A 13 -34.83 -2.14 -37.78
CA GLY A 13 -33.91 -1.30 -36.99
C GLY A 13 -34.21 -1.31 -35.49
N LEU A 14 -35.49 -1.33 -35.09
CA LEU A 14 -35.91 -1.42 -33.71
C LEU A 14 -35.59 -2.80 -33.09
N ILE A 15 -35.75 -3.88 -33.86
CA ILE A 15 -35.40 -5.23 -33.42
C ILE A 15 -33.88 -5.36 -33.25
N LEU A 16 -33.08 -4.92 -34.22
CA LEU A 16 -31.61 -4.91 -34.12
C LEU A 16 -31.13 -4.08 -32.93
N PHE A 17 -31.73 -2.92 -32.66
CA PHE A 17 -31.40 -2.09 -31.48
C PHE A 17 -31.75 -2.82 -30.18
N ALA A 18 -32.90 -3.51 -30.11
CA ALA A 18 -33.27 -4.29 -28.94
C ALA A 18 -32.32 -5.48 -28.71
N GLU A 19 -31.89 -6.17 -29.79
CA GLU A 19 -30.91 -7.27 -29.72
C GLU A 19 -29.54 -6.75 -29.22
N ILE A 20 -29.10 -5.60 -29.70
CA ILE A 20 -27.85 -4.97 -29.21
C ILE A 20 -27.97 -4.62 -27.72
N LEU A 21 -29.11 -4.04 -27.28
CA LEU A 21 -29.31 -3.72 -25.85
C LEU A 21 -29.33 -4.97 -24.97
N VAL A 22 -29.97 -6.07 -25.45
CA VAL A 22 -29.95 -7.35 -24.73
C VAL A 22 -28.53 -7.90 -24.68
N PHE A 23 -27.79 -7.86 -25.79
CA PHE A 23 -26.40 -8.32 -25.82
C PHE A 23 -25.49 -7.51 -24.90
N VAL A 24 -25.59 -6.18 -24.90
CA VAL A 24 -24.87 -5.29 -23.96
C VAL A 24 -25.28 -5.58 -22.52
N GLY A 25 -26.57 -5.80 -22.26
CA GLY A 25 -27.07 -6.17 -20.94
C GLY A 25 -26.54 -7.52 -20.46
N LEU A 26 -26.41 -8.51 -21.34
CA LEU A 26 -25.81 -9.81 -21.02
C LEU A 26 -24.31 -9.70 -20.78
N LEU A 27 -23.58 -8.91 -21.58
CA LEU A 27 -22.15 -8.66 -21.36
C LEU A 27 -21.91 -7.93 -20.03
N ALA A 28 -22.71 -6.90 -19.72
CA ALA A 28 -22.64 -6.19 -18.45
C ALA A 28 -22.99 -7.12 -17.27
N GLY A 29 -24.04 -7.94 -17.42
CA GLY A 29 -24.43 -8.91 -16.39
C GLY A 29 -23.38 -10.00 -16.18
N TYR A 30 -22.76 -10.48 -17.26
CA TYR A 30 -21.64 -11.43 -17.17
C TYR A 30 -20.40 -10.80 -16.52
N GLY A 31 -20.02 -9.59 -16.93
CA GLY A 31 -18.91 -8.86 -16.33
C GLY A 31 -19.13 -8.61 -14.84
N TRP A 32 -20.35 -8.18 -14.46
CA TRP A 32 -20.75 -8.04 -13.05
C TRP A 32 -20.66 -9.34 -12.26
N TYR A 33 -21.23 -10.43 -12.81
CA TYR A 33 -21.19 -11.76 -12.18
C TYR A 33 -19.74 -12.22 -11.99
N TYR A 34 -18.93 -12.09 -13.02
CA TYR A 34 -17.54 -12.52 -13.04
C TYR A 34 -16.71 -11.74 -12.00
N LEU A 35 -16.81 -10.39 -11.98
CA LEU A 35 -16.12 -9.55 -11.02
C LEU A 35 -16.56 -9.86 -9.58
N ASN A 36 -17.86 -10.01 -9.36
CA ASN A 36 -18.39 -10.32 -8.05
C ASN A 36 -17.91 -11.71 -7.54
N HIS A 37 -17.82 -12.69 -8.44
CA HIS A 37 -17.30 -14.02 -8.10
C HIS A 37 -15.79 -13.98 -7.79
N SER A 38 -15.00 -13.22 -8.55
CA SER A 38 -13.57 -13.06 -8.31
C SER A 38 -13.29 -12.41 -6.95
N LEU A 39 -14.11 -11.44 -6.54
CA LEU A 39 -14.01 -10.79 -5.23
C LEU A 39 -14.37 -11.73 -4.05
N ASP A 40 -15.10 -12.83 -4.30
CA ASP A 40 -15.36 -13.86 -3.28
C ASP A 40 -14.14 -14.72 -2.96
N LEU A 41 -13.08 -14.63 -3.76
CA LEU A 41 -11.82 -15.36 -3.53
C LEU A 41 -10.93 -14.71 -2.46
N MET A 42 -11.14 -13.43 -2.15
CA MET A 42 -10.34 -12.72 -1.14
C MET A 42 -10.68 -13.18 0.27
N ALA A 43 -9.69 -13.21 1.14
CA ALA A 43 -9.91 -13.40 2.58
C ALA A 43 -10.55 -12.11 3.15
N GLN A 44 -11.89 -12.16 3.30
CA GLN A 44 -12.64 -11.03 3.88
C GLN A 44 -12.46 -11.04 5.40
N ASP A 45 -11.91 -9.96 5.93
CA ASP A 45 -11.99 -9.67 7.35
C ASP A 45 -13.36 -9.04 7.63
N THR A 46 -14.09 -9.64 8.56
CA THR A 46 -15.44 -9.19 8.95
C THR A 46 -15.43 -8.20 10.11
N THR A 47 -14.26 -7.67 10.49
CA THR A 47 -14.15 -6.64 11.52
C THR A 47 -15.03 -5.45 11.13
N ASP A 48 -15.91 -5.04 12.04
CA ASP A 48 -16.72 -3.84 11.83
C ASP A 48 -15.81 -2.61 11.78
N LYS A 49 -15.86 -1.89 10.67
CA LYS A 49 -15.04 -0.67 10.47
C LYS A 49 -15.40 0.44 11.46
N ASP A 50 -16.58 0.40 12.04
CA ASP A 50 -17.01 1.37 13.05
C ASP A 50 -16.41 1.06 14.43
N GLU A 51 -15.87 -0.15 14.62
CA GLU A 51 -15.10 -0.54 15.81
C GLU A 51 -13.61 -0.16 15.71
N ILE A 52 -13.13 0.30 14.54
CA ILE A 52 -11.75 0.75 14.37
C ILE A 52 -11.60 2.16 14.92
N ASP A 53 -10.78 2.30 15.94
CA ASP A 53 -10.47 3.59 16.55
C ASP A 53 -9.74 4.51 15.57
N VAL A 54 -10.23 5.73 15.43
CA VAL A 54 -9.61 6.81 14.65
C VAL A 54 -9.26 7.98 15.55
N SER A 55 -8.37 8.86 15.12
CA SER A 55 -7.99 10.03 15.93
C SER A 55 -9.15 11.04 16.05
N ASP A 56 -9.24 11.68 17.20
CA ASP A 56 -10.15 12.81 17.45
C ASP A 56 -9.73 14.09 16.66
N ALA A 57 -8.49 14.15 16.19
CA ALA A 57 -7.98 15.29 15.41
C ALA A 57 -8.33 15.22 13.91
N VAL A 58 -9.09 14.20 13.49
CA VAL A 58 -9.51 14.04 12.09
C VAL A 58 -10.47 15.15 11.69
N THR A 59 -10.05 15.97 10.71
CA THR A 59 -10.83 17.09 10.21
C THR A 59 -11.91 16.64 9.20
N GLU A 60 -12.88 17.52 8.91
CA GLU A 60 -13.86 17.26 7.85
C GLU A 60 -13.19 17.21 6.46
N THR A 61 -12.14 18.00 6.23
CA THR A 61 -11.35 17.96 4.98
C THR A 61 -10.75 16.57 4.76
N MET A 62 -10.16 15.96 5.80
CA MET A 62 -9.62 14.60 5.71
C MET A 62 -10.69 13.57 5.35
N LYS A 63 -11.90 13.70 5.94
CA LYS A 63 -13.01 12.75 5.72
C LYS A 63 -13.62 12.86 4.32
N GLU A 64 -13.81 14.08 3.84
CA GLU A 64 -14.56 14.33 2.61
C GLU A 64 -13.68 14.23 1.36
N LYS A 65 -12.45 14.81 1.42
CA LYS A 65 -11.58 14.92 0.25
C LYS A 65 -10.62 13.76 0.06
N TYR A 66 -10.35 12.99 1.11
CA TYR A 66 -9.30 11.98 1.05
C TYR A 66 -9.80 10.60 1.46
N GLN A 67 -9.32 9.58 0.76
CA GLN A 67 -9.42 8.18 1.18
C GLN A 67 -8.03 7.69 1.56
N THR A 68 -7.87 7.25 2.81
CA THR A 68 -6.59 6.75 3.32
C THR A 68 -6.69 5.25 3.60
N ILE A 69 -5.79 4.47 3.01
CA ILE A 69 -5.77 3.00 3.05
C ILE A 69 -4.41 2.54 3.58
N ALA A 70 -4.39 1.60 4.52
CA ALA A 70 -3.16 0.95 4.97
C ALA A 70 -2.83 -0.27 4.09
N LEU A 71 -1.61 -0.32 3.58
CA LEU A 71 -1.08 -1.44 2.81
C LEU A 71 -0.02 -2.16 3.65
N PHE A 72 -0.23 -3.45 3.92
CA PHE A 72 0.68 -4.28 4.70
C PHE A 72 1.32 -5.36 3.84
N GLY A 73 2.65 -5.40 3.83
CA GLY A 73 3.44 -6.51 3.31
C GLY A 73 3.86 -7.41 4.46
N LEU A 74 3.39 -8.65 4.47
CA LEU A 74 3.54 -9.58 5.58
C LEU A 74 4.58 -10.64 5.28
N ASP A 75 5.27 -11.11 6.33
CA ASP A 75 6.13 -12.29 6.30
C ASP A 75 5.34 -13.61 6.53
N ALA A 76 4.03 -13.58 6.28
CA ALA A 76 3.14 -14.72 6.39
C ALA A 76 3.47 -15.78 5.34
N ARG A 77 3.57 -17.06 5.77
CA ARG A 77 3.79 -18.21 4.89
C ARG A 77 2.49 -18.79 4.34
N ASP A 78 1.38 -18.58 5.02
CA ASP A 78 0.05 -19.06 4.65
C ASP A 78 -0.92 -17.87 4.58
N ASN A 79 -1.77 -17.84 3.55
CA ASN A 79 -2.76 -16.78 3.38
C ASN A 79 -3.80 -16.78 4.52
N SER A 80 -4.09 -17.93 5.11
CA SER A 80 -5.02 -18.05 6.25
C SER A 80 -4.49 -17.38 7.53
N ASP A 81 -3.21 -17.05 7.58
CA ASP A 81 -2.58 -16.42 8.73
C ASP A 81 -2.59 -14.89 8.66
N MET A 82 -2.92 -14.31 7.50
CA MET A 82 -2.86 -12.85 7.29
C MET A 82 -3.87 -12.04 8.10
N THR A 83 -4.93 -12.65 8.62
CA THR A 83 -5.94 -11.97 9.46
C THR A 83 -5.86 -12.34 10.93
N LYS A 84 -4.94 -13.25 11.31
CA LYS A 84 -4.86 -13.80 12.67
C LYS A 84 -3.77 -13.12 13.49
N GLU A 85 -4.06 -12.94 14.77
CA GLU A 85 -3.08 -12.51 15.76
C GLU A 85 -1.97 -13.57 15.95
N GLY A 86 -0.75 -13.13 16.24
CA GLY A 86 0.38 -13.98 16.59
C GLY A 86 1.01 -14.75 15.43
N THR A 87 0.63 -14.48 14.20
CA THR A 87 1.05 -15.28 13.05
C THR A 87 2.04 -14.58 12.11
N ALA A 88 1.95 -13.25 11.94
CA ALA A 88 2.77 -12.51 11.00
C ALA A 88 3.22 -11.15 11.53
N HIS A 89 4.34 -10.66 11.01
CA HIS A 89 4.81 -9.30 11.21
C HIS A 89 4.64 -8.51 9.92
N SER A 90 4.33 -7.20 10.05
CA SER A 90 4.31 -6.30 8.90
C SER A 90 5.72 -5.78 8.59
N ASP A 91 6.33 -6.35 7.57
CA ASP A 91 7.67 -5.99 7.10
C ASP A 91 7.69 -4.79 6.15
N ALA A 92 6.56 -4.53 5.50
CA ALA A 92 6.29 -3.31 4.73
C ALA A 92 4.98 -2.69 5.22
N VAL A 93 5.00 -1.39 5.44
CA VAL A 93 3.83 -0.63 5.89
C VAL A 93 3.77 0.65 5.09
N ILE A 94 2.71 0.81 4.30
CA ILE A 94 2.55 1.97 3.43
C ILE A 94 1.14 2.55 3.65
N ILE A 95 1.08 3.84 3.91
CA ILE A 95 -0.13 4.62 3.93
C ILE A 95 -0.33 5.16 2.51
N ALA A 96 -1.40 4.74 1.84
CA ALA A 96 -1.82 5.27 0.54
C ALA A 96 -2.94 6.29 0.79
N CYS A 97 -2.70 7.54 0.42
CA CYS A 97 -3.66 8.63 0.52
C CYS A 97 -4.10 9.06 -0.87
N ILE A 98 -5.37 8.93 -1.16
CA ILE A 98 -6.00 9.24 -2.44
C ILE A 98 -6.82 10.51 -2.27
N ASN A 99 -6.53 11.53 -3.07
CA ASN A 99 -7.39 12.70 -3.18
C ASN A 99 -8.57 12.34 -4.10
N ASN A 100 -9.80 12.41 -3.58
CA ASN A 100 -11.02 12.00 -4.29
C ASN A 100 -11.32 12.89 -5.50
N ASP A 101 -10.92 14.17 -5.44
CA ASP A 101 -11.21 15.16 -6.48
C ASP A 101 -10.18 15.07 -7.63
N THR A 102 -8.88 15.05 -7.28
CA THR A 102 -7.78 15.09 -8.27
C THR A 102 -7.32 13.72 -8.71
N LYS A 103 -7.69 12.66 -7.98
CA LYS A 103 -7.19 11.27 -8.16
C LYS A 103 -5.69 11.13 -7.94
N GLU A 104 -5.05 12.13 -7.36
CA GLU A 104 -3.65 12.04 -6.93
C GLU A 104 -3.50 11.04 -5.77
N VAL A 105 -2.47 10.18 -5.86
CA VAL A 105 -2.15 9.19 -4.84
C VAL A 105 -0.77 9.46 -4.28
N LYS A 106 -0.70 9.73 -2.97
CA LYS A 106 0.55 9.89 -2.21
C LYS A 106 0.83 8.68 -1.35
N LEU A 107 2.09 8.29 -1.24
CA LEU A 107 2.52 7.14 -0.45
C LEU A 107 3.44 7.58 0.68
N ALA A 108 3.12 7.19 1.92
CA ALA A 108 4.01 7.33 3.06
C ALA A 108 4.36 5.95 3.63
N SER A 109 5.64 5.57 3.58
CA SER A 109 6.10 4.30 4.18
C SER A 109 6.45 4.50 5.63
N VAL A 110 5.80 3.79 6.54
CA VAL A 110 6.18 3.76 7.96
C VAL A 110 7.28 2.71 8.14
N TYR A 111 8.44 3.11 8.68
CA TYR A 111 9.53 2.17 8.91
C TYR A 111 9.09 1.10 9.91
N ARG A 112 9.34 -0.18 9.58
CA ARG A 112 8.89 -1.31 10.43
C ARG A 112 9.40 -1.23 11.87
N ASP A 113 10.61 -0.68 12.07
CA ASP A 113 11.24 -0.51 13.37
C ASP A 113 10.91 0.87 14.01
N CYS A 114 9.95 1.63 13.44
CA CYS A 114 9.45 2.89 14.01
C CYS A 114 8.92 2.66 15.42
N PHE A 115 9.38 3.49 16.36
CA PHE A 115 9.10 3.34 17.79
C PHE A 115 7.84 4.11 18.14
N LEU A 116 6.71 3.38 18.26
CA LEU A 116 5.36 3.91 18.44
C LEU A 116 4.67 3.21 19.61
N GLU A 117 3.66 3.86 20.17
CA GLU A 117 2.81 3.26 21.20
C GLU A 117 1.77 2.34 20.57
N MET A 118 1.76 1.08 20.99
CA MET A 118 0.82 0.08 20.47
C MET A 118 -0.61 0.37 20.89
N ALA A 119 -1.55 0.20 19.95
CA ALA A 119 -2.97 0.17 20.24
C ALA A 119 -3.38 -1.19 20.85
N ARG A 120 -4.59 -1.26 21.42
CA ARG A 120 -5.21 -2.49 21.97
C ARG A 120 -4.39 -3.24 23.02
N THR A 121 -3.36 -2.64 23.59
CA THR A 121 -2.52 -3.23 24.62
C THR A 121 -2.43 -2.28 25.83
N THR A 122 -1.87 -2.75 26.95
CA THR A 122 -1.39 -1.81 27.98
C THR A 122 -0.42 -0.86 27.30
N PRO A 123 -0.49 0.47 27.55
CA PRO A 123 0.37 1.44 26.89
C PRO A 123 1.82 1.00 26.93
N SER A 124 2.40 0.79 25.77
CA SER A 124 3.80 0.42 25.63
C SER A 124 4.31 0.80 24.23
N THR A 125 5.45 1.46 24.20
CA THR A 125 6.15 1.79 22.97
C THR A 125 7.00 0.62 22.51
N GLN A 126 6.84 0.25 21.24
CA GLN A 126 7.55 -0.85 20.59
C GLN A 126 7.81 -0.55 19.11
N LYS A 127 8.51 -1.45 18.43
CA LYS A 127 8.63 -1.40 16.97
C LYS A 127 7.26 -1.60 16.33
N TYR A 128 6.90 -0.76 15.40
CA TYR A 128 5.59 -0.82 14.73
C TYR A 128 5.28 -2.20 14.12
N THR A 129 6.29 -2.92 13.59
CA THR A 129 6.10 -4.27 13.03
C THR A 129 5.40 -5.24 13.99
N HIS A 130 5.49 -5.01 15.31
CA HIS A 130 4.82 -5.83 16.32
C HIS A 130 3.30 -5.59 16.40
N ALA A 131 2.80 -4.44 15.95
CA ALA A 131 1.36 -4.12 16.02
C ALA A 131 0.52 -5.18 15.31
N TYR A 132 0.96 -5.61 14.12
CA TYR A 132 0.28 -6.66 13.37
C TYR A 132 0.31 -8.01 14.09
N PHE A 133 1.44 -8.36 14.68
CA PHE A 133 1.59 -9.60 15.46
C PHE A 133 0.70 -9.58 16.72
N LEU A 134 0.60 -8.44 17.42
CA LEU A 134 -0.11 -8.32 18.69
C LEU A 134 -1.63 -8.40 18.56
N GLY A 135 -2.22 -7.91 17.48
CA GLY A 135 -3.69 -7.86 17.34
C GLY A 135 -4.14 -7.76 15.88
N GLY A 136 -3.38 -8.36 14.96
CA GLY A 136 -3.73 -8.43 13.55
C GLY A 136 -3.80 -7.06 12.85
N PRO A 137 -4.48 -7.01 11.71
CA PRO A 137 -4.58 -5.79 10.91
C PRO A 137 -5.27 -4.65 11.65
N THR A 138 -6.25 -4.93 12.49
CA THR A 138 -6.99 -3.90 13.24
C THR A 138 -6.07 -3.18 14.23
N CYS A 139 -5.28 -3.91 15.02
CA CYS A 139 -4.32 -3.30 15.94
C CYS A 139 -3.25 -2.50 15.18
N ALA A 140 -2.81 -2.99 14.00
CA ALA A 140 -1.85 -2.28 13.17
C ALA A 140 -2.43 -0.96 12.64
N VAL A 141 -3.67 -0.95 12.15
CA VAL A 141 -4.37 0.27 11.69
C VAL A 141 -4.57 1.25 12.83
N GLU A 142 -5.09 0.81 13.96
CA GLU A 142 -5.32 1.69 15.12
C GLU A 142 -4.03 2.24 15.73
N THR A 143 -2.93 1.49 15.64
CA THR A 143 -1.61 1.99 16.03
C THR A 143 -1.17 3.15 15.13
N LEU A 144 -1.45 3.09 13.80
CA LEU A 144 -1.22 4.22 12.90
C LEU A 144 -2.13 5.40 13.27
N ASN A 145 -3.43 5.17 13.40
CA ASN A 145 -4.40 6.21 13.69
C ASN A 145 -4.05 6.97 14.98
N LYS A 146 -3.73 6.23 16.03
CA LYS A 146 -3.40 6.76 17.36
C LYS A 146 -2.14 7.62 17.38
N ASN A 147 -1.07 7.14 16.74
CA ASN A 147 0.23 7.81 16.78
C ASN A 147 0.39 8.92 15.73
N LEU A 148 -0.40 8.87 14.65
CA LEU A 148 -0.23 9.72 13.47
C LEU A 148 -1.47 10.58 13.17
N ASP A 149 -2.45 10.60 14.06
CA ASP A 149 -3.71 11.34 13.90
C ASP A 149 -4.45 11.03 12.59
N LEU A 150 -4.54 9.74 12.23
CA LEU A 150 -5.15 9.32 10.98
C LEU A 150 -6.59 8.79 11.17
N ASN A 151 -7.30 8.66 10.04
CA ASN A 151 -8.64 8.10 9.95
C ASN A 151 -8.71 6.82 9.11
N ILE A 152 -7.67 6.02 9.13
CA ILE A 152 -7.61 4.78 8.35
C ILE A 152 -8.66 3.81 8.89
N LYS A 153 -9.57 3.35 8.02
CA LYS A 153 -10.54 2.30 8.30
C LYS A 153 -10.40 1.11 7.35
N ASP A 154 -9.72 1.31 6.23
CA ASP A 154 -9.52 0.32 5.18
C ASP A 154 -8.07 -0.16 5.14
N TYR A 155 -7.88 -1.46 4.95
CA TYR A 155 -6.54 -2.01 4.76
C TYR A 155 -6.51 -3.08 3.67
N VAL A 156 -5.33 -3.32 3.14
CA VAL A 156 -4.99 -4.44 2.26
C VAL A 156 -3.71 -5.09 2.76
N SER A 157 -3.73 -6.39 3.00
CA SER A 157 -2.58 -7.18 3.41
C SER A 157 -2.22 -8.20 2.33
N VAL A 158 -0.94 -8.25 1.98
CA VAL A 158 -0.39 -9.18 1.00
C VAL A 158 0.88 -9.83 1.56
N ASN A 159 1.17 -11.06 1.15
CA ASN A 159 2.44 -11.69 1.42
C ASN A 159 3.40 -11.58 0.21
N PHE A 160 4.64 -12.03 0.38
CA PHE A 160 5.64 -11.96 -0.67
C PHE A 160 5.31 -12.82 -1.90
N GLU A 161 4.60 -13.92 -1.71
CA GLU A 161 4.17 -14.79 -2.81
C GLU A 161 3.10 -14.09 -3.68
N ALA A 162 2.11 -13.45 -3.04
CA ALA A 162 1.08 -12.68 -3.73
C ALA A 162 1.70 -11.53 -4.56
N LEU A 163 2.67 -10.82 -3.97
CA LEU A 163 3.39 -9.76 -4.68
C LEU A 163 4.14 -10.29 -5.90
N ALA A 164 4.85 -11.41 -5.75
CA ALA A 164 5.58 -12.03 -6.86
C ALA A 164 4.64 -12.45 -7.99
N LYS A 165 3.52 -13.13 -7.67
CA LYS A 165 2.51 -13.55 -8.65
C LYS A 165 1.85 -12.36 -9.35
N ALA A 166 1.55 -11.29 -8.62
CA ALA A 166 1.01 -10.06 -9.21
C ALA A 166 1.95 -9.48 -10.27
N ILE A 167 3.25 -9.43 -9.97
CA ILE A 167 4.27 -8.92 -10.89
C ILE A 167 4.41 -9.85 -12.10
N ASP A 168 4.41 -11.16 -11.91
CA ASP A 168 4.51 -12.14 -13.00
C ASP A 168 3.28 -12.07 -13.92
N ALA A 169 2.07 -11.97 -13.37
CA ALA A 169 0.83 -11.80 -14.13
C ALA A 169 0.82 -10.50 -14.96
N LEU A 170 1.46 -9.43 -14.45
CA LEU A 170 1.68 -8.19 -15.22
C LEU A 170 2.76 -8.34 -16.31
N GLY A 171 3.49 -9.45 -16.37
CA GLY A 171 4.61 -9.66 -17.30
C GLY A 171 5.92 -9.02 -16.84
N GLY A 172 6.07 -8.82 -15.53
CA GLY A 172 7.25 -8.21 -14.91
C GLY A 172 7.16 -6.69 -14.76
N VAL A 173 8.08 -6.12 -13.99
CA VAL A 173 8.17 -4.67 -13.73
C VAL A 173 9.56 -4.13 -14.10
N THR A 174 9.61 -2.92 -14.66
CA THR A 174 10.86 -2.28 -15.05
C THR A 174 11.45 -1.52 -13.86
N ILE A 175 12.66 -1.92 -13.45
CA ILE A 175 13.41 -1.34 -12.33
C ILE A 175 14.82 -0.98 -12.77
N ASN A 176 15.32 0.18 -12.35
CA ASN A 176 16.71 0.56 -12.53
C ASN A 176 17.57 0.03 -11.37
N VAL A 177 18.17 -1.13 -11.56
CA VAL A 177 19.03 -1.81 -10.57
C VAL A 177 20.41 -1.19 -10.56
N LYS A 178 20.91 -0.76 -9.38
CA LYS A 178 22.24 -0.20 -9.22
C LYS A 178 23.28 -1.31 -9.08
N GLU A 179 24.50 -1.06 -9.59
CA GLU A 179 25.61 -2.02 -9.49
C GLU A 179 25.84 -2.54 -8.06
N LYS A 180 25.81 -1.63 -7.07
CA LYS A 180 25.96 -1.99 -5.65
C LYS A 180 24.88 -2.90 -5.09
N GLU A 181 23.75 -3.07 -5.80
CA GLU A 181 22.58 -3.84 -5.36
C GLU A 181 22.61 -5.29 -5.83
N LEU A 182 23.33 -5.59 -6.94
CA LEU A 182 23.32 -6.90 -7.60
C LEU A 182 23.61 -8.07 -6.67
N ASN A 183 24.66 -7.99 -5.86
CA ASN A 183 25.05 -9.06 -4.96
C ASN A 183 23.98 -9.35 -3.91
N ASN A 184 23.38 -8.29 -3.33
CA ASN A 184 22.34 -8.45 -2.33
C ASN A 184 21.01 -8.88 -2.94
N LEU A 185 20.71 -8.43 -4.17
CA LEU A 185 19.55 -8.88 -4.91
C LEU A 185 19.63 -10.40 -5.14
N ASN A 186 20.75 -10.88 -5.68
CA ASN A 186 20.92 -12.31 -5.96
C ASN A 186 20.97 -13.18 -4.69
N HIS A 187 21.54 -12.67 -3.61
CA HIS A 187 21.48 -13.37 -2.31
C HIS A 187 20.03 -13.50 -1.79
N ASN A 188 19.26 -12.40 -1.82
CA ASN A 188 17.84 -12.44 -1.44
C ASN A 188 17.01 -13.31 -2.40
N LEU A 189 17.40 -13.36 -3.68
CA LEU A 189 16.75 -14.19 -4.70
C LEU A 189 16.93 -15.68 -4.40
N GLU A 190 18.15 -16.10 -4.03
CA GLU A 190 18.42 -17.48 -3.59
C GLU A 190 17.54 -17.86 -2.40
N GLU A 191 17.46 -17.01 -1.35
CA GLU A 191 16.58 -17.22 -0.21
C GLU A 191 15.10 -17.28 -0.62
N GLN A 192 14.66 -16.43 -1.55
CA GLN A 192 13.28 -16.39 -2.03
C GLN A 192 12.92 -17.66 -2.79
N VAL A 193 13.79 -18.16 -3.65
CA VAL A 193 13.62 -19.42 -4.39
C VAL A 193 13.53 -20.61 -3.42
N GLU A 194 14.37 -20.63 -2.37
CA GLU A 194 14.34 -21.67 -1.35
C GLU A 194 13.00 -21.69 -0.58
N VAL A 195 12.47 -20.51 -0.24
CA VAL A 195 11.24 -20.39 0.55
C VAL A 195 9.99 -20.67 -0.30
N THR A 196 9.91 -20.14 -1.53
CA THR A 196 8.71 -20.25 -2.37
C THR A 196 8.73 -21.47 -3.29
N GLY A 197 9.88 -22.03 -3.58
CA GLY A 197 10.06 -23.08 -4.60
C GLY A 197 9.92 -22.56 -6.04
N ILE A 198 9.75 -21.25 -6.26
CA ILE A 198 9.62 -20.64 -7.59
C ILE A 198 11.02 -20.36 -8.13
N ALA A 199 11.43 -21.11 -9.15
CA ALA A 199 12.73 -20.92 -9.79
C ALA A 199 12.81 -19.57 -10.51
N SER A 200 13.96 -18.91 -10.40
CA SER A 200 14.23 -17.63 -11.10
C SER A 200 15.71 -17.50 -11.40
N ASP A 201 16.03 -16.96 -12.58
CA ASP A 201 17.40 -16.64 -12.98
C ASP A 201 17.95 -15.45 -12.18
N GLY A 202 19.26 -15.41 -11.96
CA GLY A 202 19.93 -14.29 -11.32
C GLY A 202 19.91 -13.02 -12.18
N VAL A 203 20.11 -11.87 -11.51
CA VAL A 203 20.24 -10.55 -12.15
C VAL A 203 21.72 -10.16 -12.16
N TRP A 204 22.33 -10.10 -13.34
CA TRP A 204 23.80 -10.01 -13.50
C TRP A 204 24.32 -8.68 -14.06
N SER A 205 23.42 -7.78 -14.44
CA SER A 205 23.77 -6.45 -14.95
C SER A 205 23.00 -5.36 -14.24
N ALA A 206 23.65 -4.21 -14.04
CA ALA A 206 22.98 -3.01 -13.56
C ALA A 206 22.28 -2.29 -14.71
N GLY A 207 21.42 -1.33 -14.36
CA GLY A 207 20.64 -0.51 -15.28
C GLY A 207 19.17 -0.85 -15.27
N GLU A 208 18.43 -0.20 -16.17
CA GLU A 208 17.01 -0.40 -16.35
C GLU A 208 16.75 -1.76 -17.00
N GLN A 209 15.93 -2.57 -16.37
CA GLN A 209 15.62 -3.92 -16.82
C GLN A 209 14.29 -4.41 -16.25
N THR A 210 13.66 -5.35 -16.95
CA THR A 210 12.43 -5.99 -16.47
C THR A 210 12.78 -7.10 -15.50
N LEU A 211 12.29 -6.99 -14.27
CA LEU A 211 12.39 -8.00 -13.22
C LEU A 211 11.09 -8.82 -13.19
N ASN A 212 11.21 -10.15 -13.08
CA ASN A 212 10.06 -10.99 -12.76
C ASN A 212 9.64 -10.86 -11.29
N GLY A 213 8.55 -11.52 -10.89
CA GLY A 213 8.01 -11.39 -9.54
C GLY A 213 8.99 -11.76 -8.45
N THR A 214 9.71 -12.89 -8.59
CA THR A 214 10.70 -13.35 -7.62
C THR A 214 11.89 -12.38 -7.52
N GLN A 215 12.40 -11.87 -8.66
CA GLN A 215 13.48 -10.89 -8.71
C GLN A 215 13.06 -9.54 -8.09
N ALA A 216 11.88 -9.02 -8.44
CA ALA A 216 11.38 -7.75 -7.92
C ALA A 216 11.10 -7.82 -6.41
N THR A 217 10.59 -8.96 -5.94
CA THR A 217 10.39 -9.20 -4.49
C THR A 217 11.73 -9.30 -3.76
N ALA A 218 12.74 -9.97 -4.33
CA ALA A 218 14.10 -10.03 -3.80
C ALA A 218 14.75 -8.63 -3.76
N TYR A 219 14.53 -7.80 -4.79
CA TYR A 219 14.98 -6.41 -4.84
C TYR A 219 14.35 -5.57 -3.72
N ALA A 220 13.04 -5.68 -3.50
CA ALA A 220 12.32 -4.98 -2.42
C ALA A 220 12.79 -5.36 -1.01
N ARG A 221 13.47 -6.51 -0.85
CA ARG A 221 14.00 -7.02 0.43
C ARG A 221 15.44 -6.60 0.71
N ILE A 222 16.14 -5.92 -0.20
CA ILE A 222 17.54 -5.51 -0.01
C ILE A 222 17.65 -4.55 1.20
N ARG A 223 18.48 -4.93 2.19
CA ARG A 223 18.77 -4.12 3.40
C ARG A 223 20.25 -3.76 3.54
N LYS A 224 21.16 -4.60 3.06
CA LYS A 224 22.60 -4.48 3.32
C LYS A 224 23.31 -3.51 2.35
N VAL A 225 22.56 -2.66 1.65
CA VAL A 225 23.10 -1.67 0.69
C VAL A 225 22.54 -0.32 1.06
N GLY A 226 23.43 0.69 1.16
CA GLY A 226 23.06 2.04 1.52
C GLY A 226 22.67 2.20 2.98
N ASN A 227 21.62 2.98 3.27
CA ASN A 227 21.17 3.30 4.61
C ASN A 227 20.15 2.28 5.16
N GLY A 228 20.36 0.99 4.89
CA GLY A 228 19.61 -0.12 5.51
C GLY A 228 18.11 -0.09 5.22
N ASP A 229 17.30 0.07 6.28
CA ASP A 229 15.85 0.00 6.22
C ASP A 229 15.22 1.17 5.43
N PHE A 230 15.85 2.33 5.45
CA PHE A 230 15.41 3.52 4.70
C PHE A 230 15.43 3.28 3.19
N GLU A 231 16.55 2.78 2.64
CA GLU A 231 16.62 2.46 1.22
C GLU A 231 15.76 1.22 0.86
N ARG A 232 15.49 0.31 1.82
CA ARG A 232 14.55 -0.78 1.58
C ARG A 232 13.14 -0.28 1.30
N THR A 233 12.63 0.66 2.10
CA THR A 233 11.29 1.23 1.87
C THR A 233 11.22 2.01 0.56
N GLN A 234 12.29 2.69 0.14
CA GLN A 234 12.36 3.30 -1.20
C GLN A 234 12.26 2.26 -2.31
N ARG A 235 12.96 1.11 -2.19
CA ARG A 235 12.85 0.01 -3.17
C ARG A 235 11.45 -0.60 -3.20
N GLN A 236 10.80 -0.73 -2.06
CA GLN A 236 9.41 -1.19 -1.99
C GLN A 236 8.47 -0.23 -2.74
N ARG A 237 8.59 1.08 -2.50
CA ARG A 237 7.81 2.09 -3.24
C ARG A 237 8.12 2.08 -4.74
N ALA A 238 9.40 1.91 -5.12
CA ALA A 238 9.78 1.81 -6.53
C ALA A 238 9.12 0.61 -7.23
N VAL A 239 9.04 -0.55 -6.56
CA VAL A 239 8.34 -1.73 -7.09
C VAL A 239 6.85 -1.44 -7.24
N ILE A 240 6.18 -0.84 -6.23
CA ILE A 240 4.77 -0.49 -6.31
C ILE A 240 4.52 0.50 -7.45
N SER A 241 5.35 1.53 -7.58
CA SER A 241 5.24 2.52 -8.67
C SER A 241 5.37 1.86 -10.04
N ALA A 242 6.32 0.93 -10.20
CA ALA A 242 6.51 0.19 -11.43
C ALA A 242 5.32 -0.74 -11.73
N MET A 243 4.73 -1.37 -10.70
CA MET A 243 3.51 -2.18 -10.85
C MET A 243 2.31 -1.34 -11.29
N VAL A 244 2.07 -0.19 -10.66
CA VAL A 244 0.98 0.72 -11.05
C VAL A 244 1.15 1.19 -12.48
N LYS A 245 2.36 1.61 -12.88
CA LYS A 245 2.67 1.98 -14.26
C LYS A 245 2.36 0.83 -15.22
N LYS A 246 2.84 -0.38 -14.90
CA LYS A 246 2.64 -1.56 -15.74
C LYS A 246 1.16 -1.95 -15.84
N ALA A 247 0.41 -1.89 -14.74
CA ALA A 247 -1.03 -2.15 -14.73
C ALA A 247 -1.80 -1.18 -15.63
N LYS A 248 -1.46 0.12 -15.60
CA LYS A 248 -2.07 1.13 -16.48
C LYS A 248 -1.78 0.91 -17.97
N GLU A 249 -0.65 0.29 -18.31
CA GLU A 249 -0.26 -0.05 -19.68
C GLU A 249 -0.82 -1.41 -20.15
N SER A 250 -1.38 -2.21 -19.23
CA SER A 250 -1.87 -3.56 -19.49
C SER A 250 -3.27 -3.57 -20.08
N ASP A 251 -3.57 -4.60 -20.87
CA ASP A 251 -4.92 -4.83 -21.37
C ASP A 251 -5.83 -5.47 -20.29
N LEU A 252 -7.12 -5.50 -20.55
CA LEU A 252 -8.11 -6.04 -19.62
C LEU A 252 -7.93 -7.55 -19.36
N SER A 253 -7.34 -8.30 -20.29
CA SER A 253 -7.05 -9.73 -20.10
C SER A 253 -5.97 -9.90 -19.06
N THR A 254 -4.87 -9.16 -19.19
CA THR A 254 -3.75 -9.16 -18.22
C THR A 254 -4.23 -8.75 -16.83
N LEU A 255 -5.03 -7.68 -16.72
CA LEU A 255 -5.60 -7.25 -15.43
C LEU A 255 -6.50 -8.32 -14.82
N ASN A 256 -7.25 -9.03 -15.66
CA ASN A 256 -8.05 -10.16 -15.21
C ASN A 256 -7.19 -11.30 -14.65
N ASP A 257 -6.09 -11.65 -15.31
CA ASP A 257 -5.17 -12.69 -14.84
C ASP A 257 -4.58 -12.32 -13.49
N VAL A 258 -4.20 -11.04 -13.28
CA VAL A 258 -3.79 -10.51 -11.97
C VAL A 258 -4.89 -10.73 -10.93
N ILE A 259 -6.14 -10.39 -11.24
CA ILE A 259 -7.27 -10.57 -10.32
C ILE A 259 -7.41 -12.04 -9.91
N GLN A 260 -7.39 -12.97 -10.87
CA GLN A 260 -7.59 -14.39 -10.59
C GLN A 260 -6.45 -15.00 -9.76
N GLU A 261 -5.22 -14.59 -10.01
CA GLU A 261 -4.06 -15.15 -9.32
C GLU A 261 -3.81 -14.51 -7.95
N VAL A 262 -4.10 -13.22 -7.79
CA VAL A 262 -3.70 -12.46 -6.60
C VAL A 262 -4.82 -12.34 -5.57
N PHE A 263 -6.08 -12.20 -5.99
CA PHE A 263 -7.20 -12.01 -5.05
C PHE A 263 -7.32 -13.11 -4.00
N PRO A 264 -7.11 -14.41 -4.32
CA PRO A 264 -7.11 -15.47 -3.30
C PRO A 264 -6.02 -15.31 -2.23
N MET A 265 -5.04 -14.44 -2.49
CA MET A 265 -3.85 -14.23 -1.67
C MET A 265 -3.83 -12.85 -0.99
N ILE A 266 -4.96 -12.14 -1.00
CA ILE A 266 -5.13 -10.83 -0.36
C ILE A 266 -6.08 -10.99 0.83
N ALA A 267 -5.74 -10.33 1.94
CA ALA A 267 -6.66 -10.12 3.05
C ALA A 267 -7.03 -8.62 3.15
N THR A 268 -8.33 -8.34 3.30
CA THR A 268 -8.83 -6.97 3.38
C THR A 268 -10.18 -6.90 4.10
N ASN A 269 -10.47 -5.77 4.74
CA ASN A 269 -11.79 -5.44 5.25
C ASN A 269 -12.60 -4.54 4.30
N MET A 270 -12.05 -4.24 3.12
CA MET A 270 -12.77 -3.44 2.12
C MET A 270 -13.95 -4.22 1.56
N THR A 271 -15.07 -3.54 1.38
CA THR A 271 -16.23 -4.10 0.72
C THR A 271 -15.98 -4.29 -0.79
N LYS A 272 -16.68 -5.23 -1.40
CA LYS A 272 -16.64 -5.42 -2.86
C LYS A 272 -16.94 -4.12 -3.63
N ALA A 273 -17.88 -3.32 -3.13
CA ALA A 273 -18.23 -2.04 -3.76
C ALA A 273 -17.06 -1.06 -3.75
N GLN A 274 -16.32 -0.96 -2.64
CA GLN A 274 -15.12 -0.12 -2.54
C GLN A 274 -14.02 -0.59 -3.49
N ILE A 275 -13.77 -1.90 -3.56
CA ILE A 275 -12.76 -2.48 -4.46
C ILE A 275 -13.14 -2.22 -5.93
N ILE A 276 -14.41 -2.40 -6.29
CA ILE A 276 -14.90 -2.11 -7.64
C ILE A 276 -14.73 -0.62 -7.97
N SER A 277 -15.03 0.27 -7.04
CA SER A 277 -14.85 1.72 -7.22
C SER A 277 -13.38 2.06 -7.50
N LEU A 278 -12.45 1.56 -6.69
CA LEU A 278 -11.01 1.75 -6.90
C LEU A 278 -10.54 1.18 -8.24
N ALA A 279 -11.02 -0.01 -8.61
CA ALA A 279 -10.67 -0.65 -9.88
C ALA A 279 -11.21 0.12 -11.09
N THR A 280 -12.38 0.74 -10.98
CA THR A 280 -12.98 1.55 -12.05
C THR A 280 -12.14 2.80 -12.34
N ASP A 281 -11.61 3.41 -11.29
CA ASP A 281 -10.85 4.66 -11.37
C ASP A 281 -9.34 4.41 -11.60
N ILE A 282 -8.90 3.15 -11.80
CA ILE A 282 -7.46 2.78 -11.85
C ILE A 282 -6.66 3.57 -12.89
N PHE A 283 -7.27 3.92 -14.02
CA PHE A 283 -6.62 4.66 -15.09
C PHE A 283 -6.54 6.17 -14.81
N ASP A 284 -7.37 6.67 -13.90
CA ASP A 284 -7.44 8.08 -13.53
C ASP A 284 -6.48 8.40 -12.37
N TYR A 285 -6.08 7.41 -11.57
CA TYR A 285 -5.14 7.64 -10.46
C TYR A 285 -3.77 8.05 -10.97
N GLU A 286 -3.21 9.11 -10.39
CA GLU A 286 -1.85 9.56 -10.63
C GLU A 286 -1.02 9.36 -9.36
N LEU A 287 -0.03 8.45 -9.44
CA LEU A 287 0.93 8.27 -8.37
C LEU A 287 1.91 9.47 -8.38
N SER A 288 1.88 10.27 -7.32
CA SER A 288 2.72 11.46 -7.21
C SER A 288 3.93 11.22 -6.29
N ASP A 289 4.11 12.08 -5.30
CA ASP A 289 5.25 12.02 -4.39
C ASP A 289 5.14 10.88 -3.37
N ASN A 290 6.28 10.48 -2.82
CA ASN A 290 6.33 9.51 -1.74
C ASN A 290 7.41 9.85 -0.71
N ILE A 291 7.16 9.49 0.57
CA ILE A 291 8.06 9.74 1.69
C ILE A 291 8.23 8.52 2.59
N GLY A 292 9.26 8.54 3.44
CA GLY A 292 9.41 7.64 4.59
C GLY A 292 9.01 8.34 5.89
N PHE A 293 8.40 7.62 6.82
CA PHE A 293 8.04 8.12 8.15
C PHE A 293 8.74 7.29 9.24
N PRO A 294 9.32 7.93 10.26
CA PRO A 294 9.40 9.38 10.48
C PRO A 294 10.38 10.08 9.52
N LEU A 295 10.06 11.32 9.15
CA LEU A 295 10.88 12.13 8.24
C LEU A 295 12.19 12.54 8.89
N ALA A 296 12.14 12.92 10.18
CA ALA A 296 13.30 13.17 11.02
C ALA A 296 13.35 12.14 12.14
N ASN A 297 14.46 11.42 12.26
CA ASN A 297 14.58 10.33 13.21
C ASN A 297 16.03 10.09 13.68
N GLU A 298 16.14 9.31 14.75
CA GLU A 298 17.38 8.71 15.23
C GLU A 298 17.22 7.19 15.37
N THR A 299 18.34 6.48 15.30
CA THR A 299 18.32 5.00 15.30
C THR A 299 19.13 4.41 16.47
N PRO A 300 18.73 4.67 17.73
CA PRO A 300 19.41 4.11 18.91
C PRO A 300 19.17 2.62 19.06
N THR A 301 20.01 1.98 19.88
CA THR A 301 19.77 0.63 20.38
C THR A 301 19.23 0.70 21.81
N LEU A 302 17.97 0.30 22.02
CA LEU A 302 17.25 0.40 23.29
C LEU A 302 17.19 -0.96 24.01
N GLY A 303 18.19 -1.30 24.79
CA GLY A 303 18.19 -2.51 25.64
C GLY A 303 17.68 -3.76 24.93
N SER A 304 16.65 -4.41 25.48
CA SER A 304 16.02 -5.60 24.91
C SER A 304 15.20 -5.35 23.64
N LYS A 305 14.83 -4.09 23.34
CA LYS A 305 14.08 -3.71 22.14
C LYS A 305 14.97 -3.70 20.88
N GLY A 306 16.29 -3.70 21.05
CA GLY A 306 17.26 -3.67 19.95
C GLY A 306 17.33 -2.30 19.26
N SER A 307 17.76 -2.28 18.00
CA SER A 307 17.78 -1.06 17.18
C SER A 307 16.36 -0.66 16.81
N VAL A 308 16.00 0.60 17.03
CA VAL A 308 14.67 1.19 16.76
C VAL A 308 14.85 2.46 15.94
N VAL A 309 13.80 2.89 15.25
CA VAL A 309 13.72 4.18 14.55
C VAL A 309 12.84 5.09 15.41
N VAL A 310 13.45 6.02 16.13
CA VAL A 310 12.74 6.94 17.03
C VAL A 310 12.48 8.24 16.28
N PRO A 311 11.22 8.72 16.18
CA PRO A 311 10.94 10.07 15.68
C PRO A 311 11.75 11.11 16.49
N ALA A 312 12.47 12.00 15.81
CA ALA A 312 13.23 13.07 16.52
C ALA A 312 12.30 13.90 17.41
N ASN A 313 11.11 14.20 16.92
CA ASN A 313 9.95 14.68 17.70
C ASN A 313 8.70 14.16 17.00
N LEU A 314 7.83 13.43 17.70
CA LEU A 314 6.64 12.83 17.05
C LEU A 314 5.66 13.90 16.56
N VAL A 315 5.40 14.94 17.36
CA VAL A 315 4.46 16.03 17.02
C VAL A 315 4.85 16.70 15.70
N SER A 316 6.12 17.10 15.56
CA SER A 316 6.59 17.76 14.33
C SER A 316 6.63 16.80 13.13
N ASN A 317 6.98 15.53 13.34
CA ASN A 317 6.92 14.51 12.28
C ASN A 317 5.48 14.28 11.78
N VAL A 318 4.50 14.19 12.70
CA VAL A 318 3.10 14.02 12.35
C VAL A 318 2.55 15.24 11.61
N LYS A 319 2.90 16.46 12.05
CA LYS A 319 2.52 17.68 11.34
C LYS A 319 3.01 17.67 9.89
N ASN A 320 4.29 17.35 9.67
CA ASN A 320 4.86 17.27 8.31
C ASN A 320 4.24 16.12 7.49
N LEU A 321 3.88 15.00 8.12
CA LEU A 321 3.16 13.92 7.46
C LEU A 321 1.79 14.39 6.95
N HIS A 322 1.04 15.14 7.78
CA HIS A 322 -0.26 15.68 7.40
C HIS A 322 -0.15 16.73 6.28
N GLU A 323 0.81 17.65 6.36
CA GLU A 323 1.10 18.60 5.28
C GLU A 323 1.42 17.90 3.96
N PHE A 324 2.07 16.74 4.01
CA PHE A 324 2.34 15.93 2.84
C PHE A 324 1.09 15.19 2.33
N LEU A 325 0.39 14.45 3.19
CA LEU A 325 -0.75 13.61 2.78
C LEU A 325 -1.99 14.45 2.43
N TYR A 326 -2.25 15.51 3.18
CA TYR A 326 -3.48 16.30 3.14
C TYR A 326 -3.19 17.79 2.90
N PRO A 327 -2.60 18.18 1.75
CA PRO A 327 -2.15 19.57 1.52
C PRO A 327 -3.29 20.60 1.53
N ASP A 328 -4.54 20.16 1.32
CA ASP A 328 -5.72 21.03 1.38
C ASP A 328 -6.25 21.23 2.81
N ASP A 329 -5.73 20.46 3.78
CA ASP A 329 -6.16 20.56 5.18
C ASP A 329 -5.29 21.57 5.95
N THR A 330 -5.74 22.81 5.95
CA THR A 330 -5.06 23.91 6.66
C THR A 330 -5.48 24.05 8.12
N GLU A 331 -6.46 23.26 8.59
CA GLU A 331 -7.03 23.35 9.92
C GLU A 331 -6.43 22.32 10.89
N TYR A 332 -5.72 21.32 10.39
CA TYR A 332 -5.16 20.27 11.20
C TYR A 332 -4.19 20.80 12.25
N GLN A 333 -4.36 20.33 13.48
CA GLN A 333 -3.43 20.50 14.59
C GLN A 333 -3.23 19.13 15.27
N PRO A 334 -1.99 18.79 15.66
CA PRO A 334 -1.72 17.57 16.39
C PRO A 334 -2.57 17.42 17.64
N SER A 335 -3.08 16.21 17.88
CA SER A 335 -3.92 15.91 19.04
C SER A 335 -3.11 15.93 20.35
N SER A 336 -3.82 16.10 21.46
CA SER A 336 -3.22 15.91 22.79
C SER A 336 -2.70 14.49 23.02
N GLU A 337 -3.23 13.50 22.30
CA GLU A 337 -2.78 12.12 22.35
C GLU A 337 -1.40 11.97 21.67
N VAL A 338 -1.20 12.57 20.50
CA VAL A 338 0.13 12.62 19.83
C VAL A 338 1.14 13.38 20.70
N GLU A 339 0.73 14.49 21.34
CA GLU A 339 1.60 15.22 22.28
C GLU A 339 1.99 14.35 23.47
N ARG A 340 1.04 13.61 24.06
CA ARG A 340 1.29 12.69 25.18
C ARG A 340 2.29 11.60 24.78
N ILE A 341 2.04 10.93 23.64
CA ILE A 341 2.91 9.87 23.12
C ILE A 341 4.30 10.42 22.81
N SER A 342 4.40 11.60 22.21
CA SER A 342 5.68 12.26 21.94
C SER A 342 6.50 12.47 23.22
N ASN A 343 5.85 12.93 24.28
CA ASN A 343 6.48 13.11 25.59
C ASN A 343 6.91 11.78 26.21
N GLU A 344 6.13 10.72 26.07
CA GLU A 344 6.50 9.38 26.57
C GLU A 344 7.70 8.81 25.80
N ILE A 345 7.72 8.91 24.47
CA ILE A 345 8.86 8.51 23.64
C ILE A 345 10.11 9.29 24.07
N THR A 346 9.99 10.61 24.25
CA THR A 346 11.10 11.46 24.73
C THR A 346 11.61 11.05 26.11
N ASN A 347 10.70 10.76 27.04
CA ASN A 347 11.08 10.33 28.41
C ASN A 347 11.77 8.96 28.40
N GLU A 348 11.36 8.04 27.52
CA GLU A 348 11.94 6.70 27.42
C GLU A 348 13.29 6.69 26.69
N THR A 349 13.45 7.52 25.67
CA THR A 349 14.60 7.47 24.75
C THR A 349 15.61 8.60 24.94
N GLY A 350 15.19 9.71 25.54
CA GLY A 350 15.95 10.96 25.60
C GLY A 350 15.97 11.73 24.25
N ILE A 351 15.21 11.28 23.25
CA ILE A 351 15.12 11.88 21.90
C ILE A 351 13.80 12.64 21.81
N GLY A 352 13.86 13.95 21.54
CA GLY A 352 12.66 14.81 21.52
C GLY A 352 12.88 16.18 20.90
N ASP A 353 13.95 16.33 20.13
CA ASP A 353 14.27 17.60 19.47
C ASP A 353 13.24 17.93 18.40
N GLU A 354 13.02 19.24 18.18
CA GLU A 354 12.14 19.69 17.09
C GLU A 354 12.68 19.24 15.72
N PHE A 355 11.75 19.15 14.78
CA PHE A 355 12.05 18.84 13.39
C PHE A 355 12.91 19.95 12.78
N THR A 356 14.07 19.58 12.22
CA THR A 356 14.94 20.44 11.44
C THR A 356 15.29 19.78 10.11
N ASP A 357 15.46 20.56 9.05
CA ASP A 357 15.74 20.04 7.71
C ASP A 357 17.02 19.19 7.63
N ASP A 358 18.00 19.48 8.47
CA ASP A 358 19.25 18.72 8.58
C ASP A 358 19.06 17.34 9.24
N LYS A 359 17.92 17.08 9.89
CA LYS A 359 17.55 15.77 10.46
C LYS A 359 16.66 14.93 9.52
N LYS A 360 16.27 15.44 8.34
CA LYS A 360 15.54 14.66 7.36
C LYS A 360 16.36 13.46 6.87
N THR A 361 15.77 12.29 6.89
CA THR A 361 16.38 11.05 6.37
C THR A 361 16.04 10.79 4.91
N GLU A 362 14.94 11.35 4.44
CA GLU A 362 14.49 11.28 3.04
C GLU A 362 13.85 12.60 2.61
N GLU A 363 14.11 13.02 1.37
CA GLU A 363 13.29 14.01 0.69
C GLU A 363 12.18 13.30 -0.08
N PRO A 364 11.01 13.97 -0.31
CA PRO A 364 9.98 13.45 -1.18
C PRO A 364 10.58 13.11 -2.56
N THR A 365 10.37 11.88 -3.02
CA THR A 365 10.77 11.47 -4.37
C THR A 365 9.58 11.58 -5.29
N SER A 366 9.65 12.51 -6.25
CA SER A 366 8.66 12.64 -7.31
C SER A 366 8.71 11.41 -8.23
N THR A 367 7.56 10.83 -8.51
CA THR A 367 7.42 9.77 -9.52
C THR A 367 7.35 10.34 -10.94
N ASN A 368 7.22 11.68 -11.07
CA ASN A 368 7.19 12.40 -12.33
C ASN A 368 8.60 12.81 -12.79
N SER A 369 9.53 11.86 -12.98
CA SER A 369 10.69 12.15 -13.81
C SER A 369 10.23 12.13 -15.28
N SER A 370 9.78 13.29 -15.77
CA SER A 370 9.78 13.58 -17.20
C SER A 370 11.25 13.63 -17.65
N ASP A 371 11.81 12.48 -17.96
CA ASP A 371 13.03 12.45 -18.74
C ASP A 371 12.70 12.82 -20.19
N ASN A 372 13.16 14.01 -20.58
CA ASN A 372 13.30 14.45 -21.96
C ASN A 372 14.32 13.57 -22.71
#